data_f127851ebfe80a1dab0e9c518154862f
#
_entry.id   f127851ebfe80a1dab0e9c518154862f
#
_cell.length_a   1.000
_cell.length_b   1.000
_cell.length_c   1.000
_cell.angle_alpha   90.00
_cell.angle_beta   90.00
_cell.angle_gamma   90.00
#
_symmetry.space_group_name_H-M   'P 1'
#
loop_
_entity.id
_entity.type
_entity.pdbx_description
1 polymer ?
#
loop_
_entity_poly.entity_id
_entity_poly.type
_entity_poly.pdbx_seq_one_letter_code
_entity_poly.pdbx_strand_id
1 'polypeptide(L)'
;MFDTAKKVDVTGTIIDFNWSNPHANFKVNVDKPGGGSEVWAVEMNSPNNLVRDGWKRTTLKAGDKVTVTVRPLRDGTPGGQYVSIVLADGTVLGGEQQR
;
A
#
# COMPACT_ATOMS: atom_id res chain seq x y z
N MET A 1 5.25 -12.95 -9.28
CA MET A 1 5.94 -12.25 -8.23
C MET A 1 5.97 -10.76 -8.53
N PHE A 2 6.78 -10.00 -7.82
CA PHE A 2 6.79 -8.55 -8.01
C PHE A 2 7.85 -8.14 -9.01
N ASP A 3 7.54 -7.09 -9.78
CA ASP A 3 8.51 -6.53 -10.72
C ASP A 3 9.31 -5.46 -9.99
N THR A 4 10.49 -5.84 -9.51
CA THR A 4 11.31 -4.96 -8.68
C THR A 4 11.95 -3.83 -9.47
N ALA A 5 11.86 -3.87 -10.81
CA ALA A 5 12.39 -2.79 -11.64
C ALA A 5 11.39 -1.66 -11.83
N LYS A 6 10.14 -1.85 -11.40
CA LYS A 6 9.09 -0.86 -11.61
C LYS A 6 8.50 -0.40 -10.29
N LYS A 7 7.97 0.81 -10.29
CA LYS A 7 7.17 1.37 -9.21
C LYS A 7 5.98 2.07 -9.81
N VAL A 8 4.84 1.90 -9.17
CA VAL A 8 3.58 2.48 -9.63
C VAL A 8 2.92 3.17 -8.46
N ASP A 9 2.39 4.36 -8.69
CA ASP A 9 1.60 5.07 -7.69
C ASP A 9 0.13 4.85 -7.99
N VAL A 10 -0.64 4.46 -6.99
CA VAL A 10 -2.09 4.34 -7.12
C VAL A 10 -2.76 5.13 -6.00
N THR A 11 -3.85 5.78 -6.34
CA THR A 11 -4.62 6.58 -5.39
C THR A 11 -6.00 5.96 -5.23
N GLY A 12 -6.44 5.83 -3.99
CA GLY A 12 -7.75 5.25 -3.76
C GLY A 12 -8.12 5.28 -2.30
N THR A 13 -9.12 4.47 -1.97
CA THR A 13 -9.72 4.43 -0.65
C THR A 13 -9.45 3.07 -0.01
N ILE A 14 -8.98 3.07 1.22
CA ILE A 14 -8.67 1.84 1.94
C ILE A 14 -9.96 1.06 2.18
N ILE A 15 -9.92 -0.24 1.88
CA ILE A 15 -11.01 -1.16 2.13
C ILE A 15 -10.81 -1.86 3.47
N ASP A 16 -9.62 -2.44 3.67
CA ASP A 16 -9.29 -3.09 4.93
C ASP A 16 -7.77 -3.07 5.12
N PHE A 17 -7.35 -3.31 6.36
CA PHE A 17 -5.95 -3.31 6.75
C PHE A 17 -5.75 -4.46 7.73
N ASN A 18 -4.96 -5.43 7.32
CA ASN A 18 -4.63 -6.61 8.12
C ASN A 18 -3.26 -6.45 8.78
N TRP A 19 -3.28 -6.26 10.08
CA TRP A 19 -2.06 -6.11 10.88
C TRP A 19 -1.74 -7.45 11.49
N SER A 20 -1.07 -8.32 10.74
CA SER A 20 -0.87 -9.70 11.15
C SER A 20 0.48 -10.23 10.69
N ASN A 21 0.93 -11.27 11.35
CA ASN A 21 2.15 -11.99 10.99
C ASN A 21 1.79 -13.12 10.03
N PRO A 22 2.71 -13.51 9.16
CA PRO A 22 4.08 -12.99 9.02
C PRO A 22 4.17 -11.67 8.31
N HIS A 23 3.15 -11.27 7.54
CA HIS A 23 3.16 -10.03 6.78
C HIS A 23 1.84 -9.31 6.93
N ALA A 24 1.92 -8.00 7.14
CA ALA A 24 0.73 -7.16 7.06
C ALA A 24 0.34 -6.95 5.60
N ASN A 25 -0.89 -6.56 5.38
CA ASN A 25 -1.37 -6.25 4.03
C ASN A 25 -2.58 -5.34 4.11
N PHE A 26 -2.89 -4.69 2.99
CA PHE A 26 -4.12 -3.92 2.92
C PHE A 26 -4.68 -3.98 1.50
N LYS A 27 -5.96 -3.63 1.39
CA LYS A 27 -6.62 -3.50 0.10
C LYS A 27 -7.07 -2.07 -0.08
N VAL A 28 -6.88 -1.58 -1.29
CA VAL A 28 -7.26 -0.22 -1.65
C VAL A 28 -8.10 -0.27 -2.92
N ASN A 29 -9.20 0.48 -2.92
CA ASN A 29 -10.08 0.58 -4.07
C ASN A 29 -9.59 1.75 -4.91
N VAL A 30 -9.05 1.46 -6.07
CA VAL A 30 -8.36 2.44 -6.93
C VAL A 30 -9.29 2.86 -8.05
N ASP A 31 -9.48 4.16 -8.22
CA ASP A 31 -10.27 4.68 -9.33
C ASP A 31 -9.50 4.53 -10.63
N LYS A 32 -10.18 4.04 -11.65
CA LYS A 32 -9.57 3.82 -12.96
C LYS A 32 -9.81 5.02 -13.87
N PRO A 33 -8.84 5.35 -14.72
CA PRO A 33 -9.08 6.37 -15.75
C PRO A 33 -10.26 5.94 -16.61
N GLY A 34 -11.15 6.87 -16.88
CA GLY A 34 -12.31 6.60 -17.72
C GLY A 34 -13.49 5.99 -16.99
N GLY A 35 -13.39 5.78 -15.69
CA GLY A 35 -14.53 5.30 -14.88
C GLY A 35 -14.30 3.92 -14.32
N GLY A 36 -15.08 3.61 -13.29
CA GLY A 36 -14.95 2.34 -12.59
C GLY A 36 -13.80 2.34 -11.61
N SER A 37 -13.65 1.24 -10.92
CA SER A 37 -12.59 1.08 -9.93
C SER A 37 -12.15 -0.37 -9.90
N GLU A 38 -11.01 -0.60 -9.25
CA GLU A 38 -10.52 -1.97 -9.06
C GLU A 38 -9.80 -2.05 -7.72
N VAL A 39 -9.87 -3.22 -7.12
CA VAL A 39 -9.25 -3.45 -5.81
C VAL A 39 -7.81 -3.89 -6.03
N TRP A 40 -6.91 -3.19 -5.35
CA TRP A 40 -5.48 -3.54 -5.35
C TRP A 40 -5.13 -4.14 -4.01
N ALA A 41 -4.48 -5.30 -4.04
CA ALA A 41 -4.00 -5.97 -2.83
C ALA A 41 -2.52 -5.62 -2.66
N VAL A 42 -2.18 -5.01 -1.54
CA VAL A 42 -0.82 -4.54 -1.28
C VAL A 42 -0.22 -5.34 -0.14
N GLU A 43 0.90 -5.99 -0.43
CA GLU A 43 1.62 -6.82 0.54
C GLU A 43 2.71 -6.01 1.20
N MET A 44 2.86 -6.16 2.52
CA MET A 44 3.80 -5.38 3.30
C MET A 44 4.75 -6.30 4.05
N ASN A 45 5.63 -5.68 4.83
CA ASN A 45 6.55 -6.40 5.69
C ASN A 45 5.82 -6.87 6.96
N SER A 46 6.55 -7.48 7.88
CA SER A 46 5.97 -7.90 9.15
C SER A 46 5.62 -6.69 10.00
N PRO A 47 4.63 -6.83 10.92
CA PRO A 47 4.31 -5.73 11.82
C PRO A 47 5.51 -5.21 12.61
N ASN A 48 6.41 -6.07 13.07
CA ASN A 48 7.58 -5.63 13.82
C ASN A 48 8.46 -4.68 13.00
N ASN A 49 8.66 -5.00 11.72
CA ASN A 49 9.46 -4.15 10.85
C ASN A 49 8.73 -2.85 10.54
N LEU A 50 7.43 -2.92 10.35
CA LEU A 50 6.64 -1.73 10.03
C LEU A 50 6.60 -0.74 11.19
N VAL A 51 6.55 -1.25 12.43
CA VAL A 51 6.56 -0.38 13.61
C VAL A 51 7.81 0.49 13.63
N ARG A 52 8.94 -0.08 13.23
CA ARG A 52 10.20 0.68 13.17
C ARG A 52 10.13 1.81 12.15
N ASP A 53 9.27 1.68 11.15
CA ASP A 53 9.10 2.70 10.11
C ASP A 53 7.93 3.63 10.39
N GLY A 54 7.36 3.59 11.60
CA GLY A 54 6.32 4.51 12.00
C GLY A 54 4.90 3.99 11.87
N TRP A 55 4.72 2.74 11.47
CA TRP A 55 3.40 2.16 11.33
C TRP A 55 2.84 1.66 12.65
N LYS A 56 1.52 1.68 12.76
CA LYS A 56 0.77 1.10 13.87
C LYS A 56 -0.41 0.35 13.31
N ARG A 57 -1.00 -0.48 14.16
CA ARG A 57 -2.25 -1.17 13.81
C ARG A 57 -3.34 -0.20 13.35
N THR A 58 -3.32 1.03 13.85
CA THR A 58 -4.36 2.02 13.57
C THR A 58 -3.96 3.03 12.48
N THR A 59 -2.85 2.81 11.80
CA THR A 59 -2.37 3.75 10.79
C THR A 59 -3.34 3.89 9.63
N LEU A 60 -3.96 2.79 9.20
CA LEU A 60 -4.96 2.82 8.14
C LEU A 60 -6.30 2.36 8.68
N LYS A 61 -7.36 2.96 8.17
CA LYS A 61 -8.74 2.56 8.46
C LYS A 61 -9.53 2.52 7.16
N ALA A 62 -10.54 1.67 7.12
CA ALA A 62 -11.46 1.65 5.99
C ALA A 62 -12.00 3.06 5.75
N GLY A 63 -12.00 3.48 4.51
CA GLY A 63 -12.45 4.81 4.13
C GLY A 63 -11.36 5.85 4.00
N ASP A 64 -10.14 5.56 4.45
CA ASP A 64 -9.04 6.52 4.32
C ASP A 64 -8.62 6.67 2.86
N LYS A 65 -8.42 7.91 2.44
CA LYS A 65 -7.86 8.22 1.12
C LYS A 65 -6.35 8.20 1.20
N VAL A 66 -5.71 7.48 0.28
CA VAL A 66 -4.26 7.34 0.28
C VAL A 66 -3.72 7.32 -1.14
N THR A 67 -2.45 7.64 -1.27
CA THR A 67 -1.67 7.37 -2.48
C THR A 67 -0.55 6.44 -2.08
N VAL A 68 -0.52 5.26 -2.67
CA VAL A 68 0.47 4.26 -2.32
C VAL A 68 1.36 3.96 -3.51
N THR A 69 2.65 3.83 -3.24
CA THR A 69 3.63 3.41 -4.22
C THR A 69 3.93 1.94 -4.00
N VAL A 70 3.81 1.16 -5.06
CA VAL A 70 4.02 -0.28 -4.99
C VAL A 70 4.95 -0.74 -6.11
N ARG A 71 5.57 -1.89 -5.90
CA ARG A 71 6.22 -2.65 -6.97
C ARG A 71 5.16 -3.60 -7.50
N PRO A 72 4.75 -3.45 -8.76
CA PRO A 72 3.59 -4.21 -9.27
C PRO A 72 3.91 -5.69 -9.41
N LEU A 73 2.84 -6.49 -9.48
CA LEU A 73 2.97 -7.90 -9.81
C LEU A 73 3.36 -8.04 -11.27
N ARG A 74 4.20 -9.04 -11.55
CA ARG A 74 4.71 -9.25 -12.90
C ARG A 74 3.62 -9.65 -13.89
N ASP A 75 2.58 -10.32 -13.40
CA ASP A 75 1.52 -10.79 -14.28
C ASP A 75 0.47 -9.74 -14.59
N GLY A 76 0.63 -8.53 -14.04
CA GLY A 76 -0.27 -7.43 -14.34
C GLY A 76 -1.56 -7.39 -13.54
N THR A 77 -1.77 -8.34 -12.63
CA THR A 77 -2.96 -8.28 -11.78
C THR A 77 -2.85 -7.10 -10.81
N PRO A 78 -4.00 -6.52 -10.39
CA PRO A 78 -3.98 -5.37 -9.49
C PRO A 78 -3.41 -5.72 -8.13
N GLY A 79 -2.27 -5.10 -7.80
CA GLY A 79 -1.61 -5.35 -6.54
C GLY A 79 -0.12 -5.19 -6.64
N GLY A 80 0.55 -5.34 -5.51
CA GLY A 80 1.99 -5.23 -5.51
C GLY A 80 2.56 -5.23 -4.11
N GLN A 81 3.85 -4.97 -4.04
CA GLN A 81 4.59 -4.89 -2.80
C GLN A 81 4.69 -3.43 -2.38
N TYR A 82 4.36 -3.15 -1.14
CA TYR A 82 4.40 -1.81 -0.58
C TYR A 82 5.80 -1.20 -0.63
N VAL A 83 5.90 0.04 -1.06
CA VAL A 83 7.13 0.83 -1.01
C VAL A 83 6.93 2.03 -0.07
N SER A 84 5.91 2.82 -0.31
CA SER A 84 5.64 4.02 0.49
C SER A 84 4.18 4.40 0.36
N ILE A 85 3.73 5.28 1.24
CA ILE A 85 2.34 5.72 1.23
C ILE A 85 2.27 7.18 1.67
N VAL A 86 1.33 7.91 1.07
CA VAL A 86 0.96 9.24 1.53
C VAL A 86 -0.44 9.14 2.10
N LEU A 87 -0.57 9.44 3.38
CA LEU A 87 -1.85 9.36 4.09
C LEU A 87 -2.69 10.59 3.81
N ALA A 88 -3.96 10.53 4.22
CA ALA A 88 -4.91 11.61 3.93
C ALA A 88 -4.46 12.95 4.53
N ASP A 89 -3.74 12.92 5.64
CA ASP A 89 -3.25 14.14 6.28
C ASP A 89 -1.91 14.62 5.74
N GLY A 90 -1.38 13.97 4.71
CA GLY A 90 -0.11 14.33 4.11
C GLY A 90 1.10 13.63 4.69
N THR A 91 0.93 12.83 5.72
CA THR A 91 2.03 12.07 6.31
C THR A 91 2.56 11.05 5.31
N VAL A 92 3.88 10.97 5.18
CA VAL A 92 4.53 10.02 4.29
C VAL A 92 5.23 8.96 5.12
N LEU A 93 4.94 7.70 4.82
CA LEU A 93 5.60 6.56 5.47
C LEU A 93 6.30 5.72 4.41
N GLY A 94 7.44 5.15 4.78
CA GLY A 94 8.21 4.31 3.87
C GLY A 94 9.05 5.11 2.92
N GLY A 95 9.43 4.47 1.81
CA GLY A 95 10.27 5.10 0.82
C GLY A 95 11.72 4.68 0.98
N GLU A 96 12.57 5.20 0.13
CA GLU A 96 13.95 4.75 0.06
C GLU A 96 14.89 5.56 0.93
N GLN A 97 14.43 6.68 1.42
CA GLN A 97 15.30 7.60 2.14
C GLN A 97 15.52 7.21 3.58
N GLN A 98 14.82 6.21 4.09
CA GLN A 98 15.01 5.89 5.48
C GLN A 98 16.26 5.06 5.73
N ARG A 99 17.08 4.86 4.73
CA ARG A 99 18.36 4.17 4.94
C ARG A 99 19.51 5.15 4.69
#